data_a86c28c35f04f66f40944bd69ed86461
#
_entry.id   a86c28c35f04f66f40944bd69ed86461
#
_cell.length_a   1.000
_cell.length_b   1.000
_cell.length_c   1.000
_cell.angle_alpha   90.00
_cell.angle_beta   90.00
_cell.angle_gamma   90.00
#
_symmetry.space_group_name_H-M   'P 1'
#
loop_
_entity.id
_entity.type
_entity.pdbx_description
1 polymer ?
#
loop_
_entity_poly.entity_id
_entity_poly.type
_entity_poly.pdbx_seq_one_letter_code
_entity_poly.pdbx_strand_id
1 'polypeptide(L)'
;EKYTAGFCYEIYIGIKDKDSYLEHITVEDFCKTLTEICAQKDIAFSLITQLGGYQHGRGYTTETSLRIVIIGVNEPEITELGARMKKIVNTDTIMITRSEIEYAFL
;
A
#
# COMPACT_ATOMS: atom_id res chain seq x y z
N GLU A 1 -22.29 16.75 14.51
CA GLU A 1 -20.86 16.64 14.74
C GLU A 1 -20.10 16.54 13.42
N LYS A 2 -18.92 17.17 13.35
CA LYS A 2 -18.11 17.21 12.13
C LYS A 2 -17.25 15.96 11.93
N TYR A 3 -16.96 15.23 12.99
CA TYR A 3 -16.06 14.08 12.94
C TYR A 3 -16.82 12.79 12.72
N THR A 4 -16.24 11.94 11.88
CA THR A 4 -16.75 10.60 11.59
C THR A 4 -15.77 9.58 12.16
N ALA A 5 -16.29 8.58 12.85
CA ALA A 5 -15.48 7.46 13.31
C ALA A 5 -15.15 6.54 12.13
N GLY A 6 -13.92 6.06 12.08
CA GLY A 6 -13.50 5.16 11.02
C GLY A 6 -12.12 4.59 11.30
N PHE A 7 -11.53 4.03 10.25
CA PHE A 7 -10.21 3.42 10.31
C PHE A 7 -9.25 4.11 9.36
N CYS A 8 -7.99 4.20 9.78
CA CYS A 8 -6.88 4.51 8.90
C CYS A 8 -6.14 3.21 8.60
N TYR A 9 -6.01 2.88 7.34
CA TYR A 9 -5.22 1.75 6.88
C TYR A 9 -3.93 2.25 6.28
N GLU A 10 -2.82 1.60 6.63
CA GLU A 10 -1.54 1.82 5.98
C GLU A 10 -1.09 0.51 5.38
N ILE A 11 -0.77 0.53 4.10
CA ILE A 11 -0.29 -0.64 3.37
C ILE A 11 1.17 -0.41 3.04
N TYR A 12 2.02 -1.34 3.45
CA TYR A 12 3.46 -1.30 3.21
C TYR A 12 3.82 -2.37 2.20
N ILE A 13 4.40 -1.97 1.08
CA ILE A 13 4.76 -2.89 0.01
C ILE A 13 6.14 -2.54 -0.55
N GLY A 14 7.04 -3.52 -0.56
CA GLY A 14 8.30 -3.43 -1.28
C GLY A 14 8.08 -3.69 -2.76
N ILE A 15 8.87 -3.05 -3.61
CA ILE A 15 8.64 -3.13 -5.07
C ILE A 15 9.54 -4.13 -5.79
N LYS A 16 10.31 -4.95 -5.06
CA LYS A 16 11.08 -6.03 -5.66
C LYS A 16 10.20 -7.23 -5.97
N ASP A 17 10.37 -7.75 -7.17
CA ASP A 17 9.74 -9.00 -7.61
C ASP A 17 10.28 -10.17 -6.77
N LYS A 18 9.39 -11.03 -6.27
CA LYS A 18 9.75 -12.14 -5.37
C LYS A 18 10.61 -13.22 -6.02
N ASP A 19 10.56 -13.33 -7.35
CA ASP A 19 11.26 -14.38 -8.07
C ASP A 19 12.64 -13.92 -8.54
N SER A 20 12.76 -12.69 -8.99
CA SER A 20 13.99 -12.12 -9.53
C SER A 20 14.78 -11.26 -8.54
N TYR A 21 14.14 -10.78 -7.47
CA TYR A 21 14.66 -9.78 -6.53
C TYR A 21 15.05 -8.46 -7.19
N LEU A 22 14.46 -8.16 -8.34
CA LEU A 22 14.67 -6.92 -9.07
C LEU A 22 13.40 -6.07 -9.05
N GLU A 23 13.57 -4.77 -9.19
CA GLU A 23 12.47 -3.83 -9.32
C GLU A 23 12.07 -3.77 -10.80
N HIS A 24 11.04 -4.53 -11.18
CA HIS A 24 10.52 -4.55 -12.55
C HIS A 24 9.53 -3.44 -12.84
N ILE A 25 9.01 -2.81 -11.82
CA ILE A 25 8.09 -1.70 -11.93
C ILE A 25 8.68 -0.49 -11.24
N THR A 26 8.55 0.67 -11.86
CA THR A 26 8.96 1.92 -11.21
C THR A 26 7.90 2.40 -10.24
N VAL A 27 8.31 3.26 -9.30
CA VAL A 27 7.35 3.92 -8.39
C VAL A 27 6.30 4.69 -9.19
N GLU A 28 6.72 5.34 -10.28
CA GLU A 28 5.82 6.10 -11.15
C GLU A 28 4.76 5.19 -11.79
N ASP A 29 5.16 4.06 -12.35
CA ASP A 29 4.24 3.10 -12.97
C ASP A 29 3.30 2.49 -11.94
N PHE A 30 3.81 2.16 -10.75
CA PHE A 30 2.97 1.68 -9.65
C PHE A 30 1.92 2.71 -9.27
N CYS A 31 2.33 3.96 -9.10
CA CYS A 31 1.43 5.05 -8.74
C CYS A 31 0.35 5.25 -9.81
N LYS A 32 0.71 5.17 -11.07
CA LYS A 32 -0.24 5.28 -12.19
C LYS A 32 -1.31 4.18 -12.11
N THR A 33 -0.88 2.94 -11.93
CA THR A 33 -1.80 1.79 -11.84
C THR A 33 -2.69 1.90 -10.60
N LEU A 34 -2.11 2.24 -9.45
CA LEU A 34 -2.87 2.44 -8.22
C LEU A 34 -3.92 3.54 -8.38
N THR A 35 -3.55 4.65 -9.02
CA THR A 35 -4.45 5.76 -9.29
C THR A 35 -5.64 5.32 -10.14
N GLU A 36 -5.40 4.53 -11.18
CA GLU A 36 -6.47 3.99 -12.03
C GLU A 36 -7.44 3.11 -11.23
N ILE A 37 -6.91 2.24 -10.38
CA ILE A 37 -7.72 1.36 -9.53
C ILE A 37 -8.56 2.17 -8.55
N CYS A 38 -7.95 3.10 -7.85
CA CYS A 38 -8.61 3.91 -6.83
C CYS A 38 -9.66 4.84 -7.45
N ALA A 39 -9.39 5.37 -8.64
CA ALA A 39 -10.34 6.21 -9.35
C ALA A 39 -11.62 5.44 -9.71
N GLN A 40 -11.49 4.19 -10.12
CA GLN A 40 -12.64 3.34 -10.44
C GLN A 40 -13.51 3.04 -9.21
N LYS A 41 -12.90 3.00 -8.04
CA LYS A 41 -13.57 2.65 -6.78
C LYS A 41 -13.90 3.88 -5.92
N ASP A 42 -13.58 5.07 -6.41
CA ASP A 42 -13.73 6.31 -5.65
C ASP A 42 -13.02 6.27 -4.28
N ILE A 43 -11.79 5.77 -4.29
CA ILE A 43 -10.95 5.68 -3.09
C ILE A 43 -9.89 6.77 -3.16
N ALA A 44 -9.83 7.59 -2.11
CA ALA A 44 -8.74 8.55 -1.92
C ALA A 44 -7.55 7.86 -1.26
N PHE A 45 -6.34 8.19 -1.67
CA PHE A 45 -5.13 7.64 -1.09
C PHE A 45 -4.01 8.66 -1.03
N SER A 46 -3.04 8.39 -0.15
CA SER A 46 -1.74 9.07 -0.15
C SER A 46 -0.67 8.00 -0.34
N LEU A 47 0.36 8.31 -1.12
CA LEU A 47 1.46 7.39 -1.37
C LEU A 47 2.76 8.04 -0.97
N ILE A 48 3.52 7.37 -0.11
CA ILE A 48 4.80 7.83 0.40
C ILE A 48 5.87 6.80 0.01
N THR A 49 6.93 7.28 -0.62
CA THR A 49 8.09 6.45 -0.94
C THR A 49 9.06 6.49 0.22
N GLN A 50 9.56 5.34 0.62
CA GLN A 50 10.48 5.22 1.75
C GLN A 50 11.49 4.10 1.52
N LEU A 51 12.52 4.05 2.35
CA LEU A 51 13.45 2.94 2.41
C LEU A 51 12.89 1.89 3.36
N GLY A 52 12.76 0.67 2.89
CA GLY A 52 12.38 -0.48 3.71
C GLY A 52 13.54 -1.45 3.87
N GLY A 53 13.54 -2.17 4.97
CA GLY A 53 14.55 -3.20 5.21
C GLY A 53 13.96 -4.41 5.92
N TYR A 54 14.48 -5.59 5.61
CA TYR A 54 14.01 -6.84 6.22
C TYR A 54 15.05 -7.93 6.13
N GLN A 55 14.89 -8.94 6.97
CA GLN A 55 15.71 -10.13 6.94
C GLN A 55 15.29 -11.02 5.77
N HIS A 56 16.25 -11.38 4.93
CA HIS A 56 16.03 -12.25 3.80
C HIS A 56 17.16 -13.30 3.73
N GLY A 57 16.79 -14.58 3.83
CA GLY A 57 17.79 -15.66 3.84
C GLY A 57 18.80 -15.48 4.96
N ARG A 58 20.07 -15.34 4.59
CA ARG A 58 21.19 -15.21 5.53
C ARG A 58 21.57 -13.76 5.83
N GLY A 59 20.94 -12.82 5.18
CA GLY A 59 21.32 -11.44 5.27
C GLY A 59 20.14 -10.51 5.46
N TYR A 60 20.47 -9.26 5.64
CA TYR A 60 19.52 -8.18 5.71
C TYR A 60 19.53 -7.43 4.39
N THR A 61 18.37 -7.14 3.84
CA THR A 61 18.25 -6.41 2.58
C THR A 61 17.45 -5.14 2.76
N THR A 62 17.75 -4.16 1.93
CA THR A 62 16.95 -2.93 1.86
C THR A 62 16.41 -2.76 0.45
N GLU A 63 15.27 -2.11 0.34
CA GLU A 63 14.63 -1.83 -0.93
C GLU A 63 13.76 -0.59 -0.86
N THR A 64 13.36 -0.09 -2.01
CA THR A 64 12.30 0.91 -2.08
C THR A 64 11.02 0.29 -1.57
N SER A 65 10.38 0.95 -0.63
CA SER A 65 9.12 0.55 -0.04
C SER A 65 8.10 1.68 -0.22
N LEU A 66 6.87 1.30 -0.48
CA LEU A 66 5.77 2.24 -0.62
C LEU A 66 4.84 2.10 0.57
N ARG A 67 4.40 3.23 1.10
CA ARG A 67 3.38 3.28 2.13
C ARG A 67 2.16 3.98 1.57
N ILE A 68 1.04 3.27 1.50
CA ILE A 68 -0.21 3.79 1.00
C ILE A 68 -1.15 3.99 2.19
N VAL A 69 -1.62 5.21 2.38
CA VAL A 69 -2.52 5.58 3.48
C VAL A 69 -3.91 5.79 2.92
N ILE A 70 -4.88 5.08 3.48
CA ILE A 70 -6.27 5.12 3.04
C ILE A 70 -7.19 5.24 4.26
N ILE A 71 -8.12 6.18 4.21
CA ILE A 71 -9.08 6.46 5.27
C ILE A 71 -10.48 6.38 4.68
N GLY A 72 -11.41 5.87 5.48
CA GLY A 72 -12.83 5.91 5.11
C GLY A 72 -13.31 4.76 4.23
N VAL A 73 -12.54 3.69 4.13
CA VAL A 73 -12.94 2.48 3.42
C VAL A 73 -13.12 1.33 4.41
N ASN A 74 -13.78 0.27 3.99
CA ASN A 74 -13.97 -0.91 4.82
C ASN A 74 -12.86 -1.96 4.59
N GLU A 75 -12.80 -2.94 5.47
CA GLU A 75 -11.77 -3.97 5.42
C GLU A 75 -11.81 -4.83 4.14
N PRO A 76 -12.98 -5.26 3.63
CA PRO A 76 -13.02 -5.98 2.35
C PRO A 76 -12.43 -5.20 1.18
N GLU A 77 -12.64 -3.89 1.13
CA GLU A 77 -12.04 -3.03 0.09
C GLU A 77 -10.53 -2.98 0.21
N ILE A 78 -10.00 -2.88 1.42
CA ILE A 78 -8.55 -2.89 1.68
C ILE A 78 -7.95 -4.24 1.30
N THR A 79 -8.60 -5.34 1.66
CA THR A 79 -8.12 -6.68 1.33
C THR A 79 -8.05 -6.89 -0.18
N GLU A 80 -9.07 -6.46 -0.90
CA GLU A 80 -9.09 -6.55 -2.37
C GLU A 80 -8.00 -5.69 -2.99
N LEU A 81 -7.85 -4.45 -2.53
CA LEU A 81 -6.82 -3.55 -3.02
C LEU A 81 -5.42 -4.12 -2.77
N GLY A 82 -5.18 -4.64 -1.58
CA GLY A 82 -3.92 -5.29 -1.23
C GLY A 82 -3.60 -6.48 -2.14
N ALA A 83 -4.58 -7.31 -2.43
CA ALA A 83 -4.42 -8.44 -3.35
C ALA A 83 -4.03 -7.99 -4.76
N ARG A 84 -4.64 -6.91 -5.25
CA ARG A 84 -4.29 -6.34 -6.56
C ARG A 84 -2.89 -5.76 -6.58
N MET A 85 -2.49 -5.06 -5.51
CA MET A 85 -1.12 -4.51 -5.41
C MET A 85 -0.06 -5.59 -5.36
N LYS A 86 -0.32 -6.69 -4.67
CA LYS A 86 0.60 -7.85 -4.66
C LYS A 86 0.85 -8.38 -6.06
N LYS A 87 -0.17 -8.43 -6.90
CA LYS A 87 -0.05 -8.89 -8.29
C LYS A 87 0.75 -7.91 -9.15
N ILE A 88 0.54 -6.61 -8.97
CA ILE A 88 1.26 -5.58 -9.72
C ILE A 88 2.77 -5.72 -9.54
N VAL A 89 3.21 -5.92 -8.29
CA VAL A 89 4.63 -6.02 -7.94
C VAL A 89 5.15 -7.45 -8.08
N ASN A 90 4.29 -8.45 -8.06
CA ASN A 90 4.65 -9.86 -7.91
C ASN A 90 5.37 -10.13 -6.59
N THR A 91 4.69 -9.81 -5.50
CA THR A 91 5.17 -10.09 -4.14
C THR A 91 4.21 -11.02 -3.40
N ASP A 92 4.73 -11.79 -2.46
CA ASP A 92 3.93 -12.71 -1.66
C ASP A 92 3.27 -12.03 -0.47
N THR A 93 3.93 -11.01 0.08
CA THR A 93 3.55 -10.45 1.37
C THR A 93 3.55 -8.94 1.33
N ILE A 94 2.49 -8.37 1.86
CA ILE A 94 2.39 -6.96 2.20
C ILE A 94 2.04 -6.86 3.68
N MET A 95 2.37 -5.75 4.30
CA MET A 95 1.96 -5.48 5.67
C MET A 95 0.85 -4.44 5.65
N ILE A 96 -0.22 -4.71 6.40
CA ILE A 96 -1.31 -3.76 6.56
C ILE A 96 -1.44 -3.44 8.05
N THR A 97 -1.44 -2.16 8.38
CA THR A 97 -1.76 -1.69 9.73
C THR A 97 -3.12 -1.02 9.72
N ARG A 98 -3.81 -1.07 10.87
CA ARG A 98 -5.11 -0.45 11.03
C ARG A 98 -5.16 0.26 12.38
N SER A 99 -5.63 1.50 12.36
CA SER A 99 -5.87 2.26 13.58
C SER A 99 -7.27 2.88 13.56
N GLU A 100 -7.89 2.96 14.72
CA GLU A 100 -9.16 3.65 14.87
C GLU A 100 -8.89 5.15 14.93
N ILE A 101 -9.66 5.91 14.17
CA ILE A 101 -9.52 7.36 14.09
C ILE A 101 -10.90 8.03 14.08
N GLU A 102 -10.88 9.34 14.31
CA GLU A 102 -11.97 10.22 13.95
C GLU A 102 -11.45 11.20 12.92
N TYR A 103 -12.20 11.45 11.86
CA TYR A 103 -11.78 12.35 10.78
C TYR A 103 -12.90 13.27 10.35
N ALA A 104 -12.52 14.40 9.75
CA ALA A 104 -13.46 15.39 9.24
C ALA A 104 -12.87 16.07 8.00
N PHE A 105 -13.76 16.52 7.12
CA PHE A 105 -13.42 17.40 6.02
C PHE A 105 -13.85 18.82 6.40
N LEU A 106 -12.91 19.73 6.45
CA LEU A 106 -13.15 21.12 6.90
C LEU A 106 -13.22 22.09 5.73
#